data_1734596992997a93a1b196890228b69f
#
_entry.id   1734596992997a93a1b196890228b69f
#
_cell.length_a   1.000
_cell.length_b   1.000
_cell.length_c   1.000
_cell.angle_alpha   90.00
_cell.angle_beta   90.00
_cell.angle_gamma   90.00
#
_symmetry.space_group_name_H-M   'P 1'
#
loop_
_entity.id
_entity.type
_entity.pdbx_description
1 polymer ?
#
loop_
_entity_poly.entity_id
_entity_poly.type
_entity_poly.pdbx_seq_one_letter_code
_entity_poly.pdbx_strand_id
1 'polypeptide(L)'
;LRVKLAAGTGKSEPLNMAWARAYLGSRGMATKYIVEEVDPKVDPLSPDNKIIWATGPLTGTMASTGGRYTVVTKGPLTGAIACSNSGGYWGAELKMAGWDMVIFEGRSPKPVYLYIQDDVAELRDASHLWGQSVWHTEETLKKQLQDPLTRVSSIGLAGENGVLYAAVVNDLHRAAGRSGVGAVMG
;
A
#
# COMPACT_ATOMS: atom_id res chain seq x y z
N LEU A 1 -0.33 5.01 9.82
CA LEU A 1 1.11 5.14 9.61
C LEU A 1 1.38 6.06 8.43
N ARG A 2 2.26 7.04 8.58
CA ARG A 2 2.76 7.89 7.48
C ARG A 2 4.23 7.58 7.24
N VAL A 3 4.59 7.26 5.99
CA VAL A 3 5.93 6.85 5.58
C VAL A 3 6.49 7.87 4.61
N LYS A 4 7.59 8.52 5.00
CA LYS A 4 8.34 9.47 4.17
C LYS A 4 9.50 8.76 3.50
N LEU A 5 9.33 8.37 2.24
CA LEU A 5 10.30 7.55 1.50
C LEU A 5 11.65 8.24 1.32
N ALA A 6 11.66 9.53 1.01
CA ALA A 6 12.90 10.30 0.84
C ALA A 6 13.72 10.41 2.14
N ALA A 7 13.05 10.48 3.28
CA ALA A 7 13.70 10.57 4.59
C ALA A 7 13.99 9.20 5.23
N GLY A 8 13.44 8.12 4.67
CA GLY A 8 13.56 6.78 5.24
C GLY A 8 12.87 6.60 6.59
N THR A 9 11.80 7.38 6.87
CA THR A 9 11.16 7.42 8.20
C THR A 9 9.67 7.07 8.14
N GLY A 10 9.19 6.40 9.18
CA GLY A 10 7.79 6.17 9.46
C GLY A 10 7.34 6.90 10.73
N LYS A 11 6.12 7.42 10.73
CA LYS A 11 5.50 8.08 11.89
C LYS A 11 4.10 7.55 12.12
N SER A 12 3.82 7.08 13.33
CA SER A 12 2.46 6.80 13.78
C SER A 12 1.70 8.11 13.99
N GLU A 13 0.49 8.18 13.48
CA GLU A 13 -0.43 9.31 13.67
C GLU A 13 -1.78 8.75 14.11
N PRO A 14 -2.48 9.42 15.04
CA PRO A 14 -3.82 9.01 15.43
C PRO A 14 -4.78 9.10 14.25
N LEU A 15 -5.71 8.16 14.18
CA LEU A 15 -6.76 8.18 13.16
C LEU A 15 -7.63 9.43 13.32
N ASN A 16 -7.89 10.15 12.22
CA ASN A 16 -8.82 11.27 12.24
C ASN A 16 -10.26 10.75 12.42
N MET A 17 -10.74 10.78 13.65
CA MET A 17 -12.05 10.22 14.01
C MET A 17 -13.23 10.96 13.40
N ALA A 18 -13.10 12.25 13.09
CA ALA A 18 -14.12 13.00 12.37
C ALA A 18 -14.27 12.49 10.93
N TRP A 19 -13.14 12.25 10.26
CA TRP A 19 -13.13 11.68 8.92
C TRP A 19 -13.55 10.20 8.93
N ALA A 20 -13.14 9.43 9.95
CA ALA A 20 -13.57 8.05 10.09
C ALA A 20 -15.09 7.91 10.22
N ARG A 21 -15.72 8.80 10.98
CA ARG A 21 -17.20 8.85 11.10
C ARG A 21 -17.89 9.29 9.80
N ALA A 22 -17.32 10.27 9.09
CA ALA A 22 -17.91 10.81 7.86
C ALA A 22 -17.71 9.89 6.65
N TYR A 23 -16.57 9.21 6.54
CA TYR A 23 -16.16 8.43 5.37
C TYR A 23 -15.96 6.94 5.65
N LEU A 24 -16.27 6.47 6.87
CA LEU A 24 -16.25 5.09 7.37
C LEU A 24 -14.87 4.44 7.45
N GLY A 25 -13.99 4.61 6.48
CA GLY A 25 -12.69 3.96 6.39
C GLY A 25 -12.35 3.53 4.96
N SER A 26 -11.31 2.70 4.79
CA SER A 26 -10.89 2.14 3.52
C SER A 26 -10.88 3.18 2.40
N ARG A 27 -11.55 2.91 1.29
CA ARG A 27 -11.61 3.79 0.11
C ARG A 27 -12.09 5.20 0.44
N GLY A 28 -13.16 5.34 1.22
CA GLY A 28 -13.75 6.66 1.53
C GLY A 28 -12.77 7.57 2.26
N MET A 29 -12.14 7.05 3.31
CA MET A 29 -11.19 7.81 4.10
C MET A 29 -9.88 8.07 3.35
N ALA A 30 -9.32 7.06 2.65
CA ALA A 30 -8.12 7.23 1.84
C ALA A 30 -8.33 8.25 0.70
N THR A 31 -9.49 8.24 0.05
CA THR A 31 -9.86 9.26 -0.95
C THR A 31 -9.88 10.66 -0.33
N LYS A 32 -10.40 10.81 0.90
CA LYS A 32 -10.39 12.11 1.59
C LYS A 32 -8.96 12.61 1.81
N TYR A 33 -8.02 11.75 2.22
CA TYR A 33 -6.60 12.11 2.34
C TYR A 33 -6.00 12.56 1.00
N ILE A 34 -6.27 11.83 -0.10
CA ILE A 34 -5.78 12.24 -1.43
C ILE A 34 -6.34 13.61 -1.83
N VAL A 35 -7.63 13.86 -1.63
CA VAL A 35 -8.26 15.15 -2.00
C VAL A 35 -7.70 16.32 -1.21
N GLU A 36 -7.37 16.12 0.07
CA GLU A 36 -6.86 17.19 0.95
C GLU A 36 -5.36 17.45 0.76
N GLU A 37 -4.59 16.40 0.40
CA GLU A 37 -3.13 16.46 0.52
C GLU A 37 -2.40 16.37 -0.82
N VAL A 38 -3.09 16.10 -1.93
CA VAL A 38 -2.48 15.97 -3.27
C VAL A 38 -3.07 17.01 -4.20
N ASP A 39 -2.23 17.86 -4.77
CA ASP A 39 -2.67 18.81 -5.79
C ASP A 39 -3.25 18.05 -7.00
N PRO A 40 -4.47 18.38 -7.48
CA PRO A 40 -5.07 17.72 -8.62
C PRO A 40 -4.26 17.85 -9.92
N LYS A 41 -3.31 18.77 -9.99
CA LYS A 41 -2.42 18.97 -11.16
C LYS A 41 -1.12 18.18 -11.09
N VAL A 42 -0.82 17.51 -9.97
CA VAL A 42 0.43 16.75 -9.80
C VAL A 42 0.53 15.65 -10.85
N ASP A 43 1.73 15.38 -11.34
CA ASP A 43 1.99 14.19 -12.13
C ASP A 43 1.81 12.94 -11.25
N PRO A 44 0.94 11.99 -11.63
CA PRO A 44 0.70 10.77 -10.85
C PRO A 44 1.95 9.93 -10.54
N LEU A 45 2.98 9.98 -11.37
CA LEU A 45 4.24 9.26 -11.17
C LEU A 45 5.32 10.11 -10.49
N SER A 46 5.01 11.34 -10.11
CA SER A 46 5.95 12.19 -9.38
C SER A 46 5.96 11.88 -7.87
N PRO A 47 7.04 12.27 -7.16
CA PRO A 47 7.12 12.13 -5.70
C PRO A 47 6.11 12.98 -4.91
N ASP A 48 5.44 13.92 -5.57
CA ASP A 48 4.41 14.77 -4.96
C ASP A 48 3.05 14.07 -4.86
N ASN A 49 2.88 12.95 -5.57
CA ASN A 49 1.72 12.08 -5.39
C ASN A 49 1.85 11.28 -4.09
N LYS A 50 0.74 10.69 -3.65
CA LYS A 50 0.70 9.78 -2.51
C LYS A 50 0.02 8.48 -2.91
N ILE A 51 0.42 7.39 -2.28
CA ILE A 51 -0.26 6.11 -2.42
C ILE A 51 -0.59 5.58 -1.02
N ILE A 52 -1.82 5.11 -0.85
CA ILE A 52 -2.42 4.81 0.45
C ILE A 52 -2.99 3.39 0.45
N TRP A 53 -2.52 2.55 1.37
CA TRP A 53 -3.16 1.28 1.72
C TRP A 53 -4.10 1.51 2.88
N ALA A 54 -5.38 1.19 2.73
CA ALA A 54 -6.39 1.47 3.75
C ALA A 54 -7.28 0.26 4.00
N THR A 55 -7.47 -0.06 5.27
CA THR A 55 -8.41 -1.07 5.76
C THR A 55 -9.74 -0.44 6.15
N GLY A 56 -10.78 -1.25 6.20
CA GLY A 56 -12.09 -0.82 6.69
C GLY A 56 -12.29 -1.12 8.18
N PRO A 57 -13.38 -0.61 8.78
CA PRO A 57 -13.66 -0.86 10.20
C PRO A 57 -13.94 -2.34 10.53
N LEU A 58 -14.38 -3.12 9.55
CA LEU A 58 -14.64 -4.55 9.71
C LEU A 58 -13.48 -5.44 9.21
N THR A 59 -12.41 -4.86 8.66
CA THR A 59 -11.24 -5.63 8.21
C THR A 59 -10.57 -6.31 9.40
N GLY A 60 -10.26 -7.61 9.26
CA GLY A 60 -9.65 -8.39 10.33
C GLY A 60 -10.60 -8.84 11.44
N THR A 61 -11.91 -8.59 11.30
CA THR A 61 -12.94 -9.09 12.23
C THR A 61 -13.58 -10.39 11.71
N MET A 62 -14.47 -10.99 12.50
CA MET A 62 -15.27 -12.16 12.10
C MET A 62 -16.39 -11.83 11.09
N ALA A 63 -16.51 -10.59 10.65
CA ALA A 63 -17.47 -10.21 9.61
C ALA A 63 -17.14 -10.94 8.30
N SER A 64 -18.17 -11.39 7.59
CA SER A 64 -18.01 -12.06 6.30
C SER A 64 -17.23 -11.18 5.33
N THR A 65 -16.28 -11.81 4.58
CA THR A 65 -15.39 -11.11 3.63
C THR A 65 -14.49 -10.02 4.24
N GLY A 66 -14.17 -10.11 5.53
CA GLY A 66 -13.44 -9.12 6.33
C GLY A 66 -11.93 -9.00 6.04
N GLY A 67 -11.39 -9.61 4.96
CA GLY A 67 -9.95 -9.51 4.61
C GLY A 67 -9.59 -8.40 3.62
N ARG A 68 -10.56 -7.57 3.20
CA ARG A 68 -10.35 -6.60 2.13
C ARG A 68 -9.61 -5.33 2.58
N TYR A 69 -8.75 -4.83 1.68
CA TYR A 69 -8.14 -3.51 1.76
C TYR A 69 -8.21 -2.80 0.41
N THR A 70 -7.95 -1.50 0.39
CA THR A 70 -7.97 -0.69 -0.82
C THR A 70 -6.66 0.07 -0.95
N VAL A 71 -6.12 0.12 -2.17
CA VAL A 71 -5.00 0.99 -2.55
C VAL A 71 -5.58 2.21 -3.27
N VAL A 72 -5.28 3.40 -2.78
CA VAL A 72 -5.82 4.67 -3.29
C VAL A 72 -4.67 5.61 -3.63
N THR A 73 -4.74 6.23 -4.79
CA THR A 73 -3.75 7.20 -5.28
C THR A 73 -4.34 8.06 -6.38
N LYS A 74 -3.62 9.07 -6.85
CA LYS A 74 -3.89 9.65 -8.17
C LYS A 74 -3.40 8.68 -9.23
N GLY A 75 -4.30 8.22 -10.11
CA GLY A 75 -4.04 7.15 -11.07
C GLY A 75 -3.26 7.62 -12.30
N PRO A 76 -2.23 6.85 -12.71
CA PRO A 76 -1.32 7.28 -13.79
C PRO A 76 -1.96 7.27 -15.18
N LEU A 77 -2.97 6.43 -15.42
CA LEU A 77 -3.61 6.31 -16.73
C LEU A 77 -4.66 7.40 -16.97
N THR A 78 -5.42 7.76 -15.94
CA THR A 78 -6.59 8.64 -16.09
C THR A 78 -6.41 10.02 -15.49
N GLY A 79 -5.42 10.22 -14.63
CA GLY A 79 -5.24 11.44 -13.85
C GLY A 79 -6.31 11.64 -12.76
N ALA A 80 -7.28 10.74 -12.65
CA ALA A 80 -8.33 10.76 -11.63
C ALA A 80 -7.88 9.99 -10.37
N ILE A 81 -8.69 10.05 -9.32
CA ILE A 81 -8.46 9.21 -8.13
C ILE A 81 -8.70 7.75 -8.50
N ALA A 82 -7.66 6.95 -8.34
CA ALA A 82 -7.66 5.51 -8.53
C ALA A 82 -7.92 4.81 -7.19
N CYS A 83 -8.88 3.88 -7.18
CA CYS A 83 -9.20 3.04 -6.04
C CYS A 83 -9.19 1.59 -6.47
N SER A 84 -8.17 0.85 -6.11
CA SER A 84 -8.06 -0.58 -6.39
C SER A 84 -8.18 -1.40 -5.12
N ASN A 85 -8.97 -2.46 -5.17
CA ASN A 85 -9.32 -3.26 -4.00
C ASN A 85 -8.74 -4.66 -4.14
N SER A 86 -8.17 -5.20 -3.06
CA SER A 86 -7.69 -6.56 -2.99
C SER A 86 -8.27 -7.32 -1.80
N GLY A 87 -8.29 -8.63 -1.89
CA GLY A 87 -8.67 -9.54 -0.81
C GLY A 87 -7.45 -10.28 -0.25
N GLY A 88 -7.67 -11.46 0.28
CA GLY A 88 -6.64 -12.28 0.93
C GLY A 88 -6.48 -11.94 2.40
N TYR A 89 -5.31 -12.22 2.94
CA TYR A 89 -5.01 -12.09 4.37
C TYR A 89 -4.27 -10.78 4.70
N TRP A 90 -3.56 -10.20 3.74
CA TRP A 90 -2.69 -9.04 3.97
C TRP A 90 -3.41 -7.86 4.63
N GLY A 91 -4.64 -7.55 4.21
CA GLY A 91 -5.41 -6.46 4.81
C GLY A 91 -5.81 -6.74 6.27
N ALA A 92 -6.17 -7.99 6.57
CA ALA A 92 -6.48 -8.41 7.93
C ALA A 92 -5.24 -8.33 8.85
N GLU A 93 -4.09 -8.81 8.37
CA GLU A 93 -2.82 -8.74 9.12
C GLU A 93 -2.41 -7.29 9.40
N LEU A 94 -2.53 -6.39 8.42
CA LEU A 94 -2.26 -4.96 8.65
C LEU A 94 -3.14 -4.40 9.78
N LYS A 95 -4.42 -4.76 9.78
CA LYS A 95 -5.37 -4.31 10.81
C LYS A 95 -5.07 -4.93 12.17
N MET A 96 -4.73 -6.20 12.22
CA MET A 96 -4.35 -6.91 13.46
C MET A 96 -3.03 -6.39 14.04
N ALA A 97 -2.11 -5.94 13.19
CA ALA A 97 -0.90 -5.23 13.60
C ALA A 97 -1.16 -3.80 14.13
N GLY A 98 -2.42 -3.39 14.23
CA GLY A 98 -2.83 -2.10 14.82
C GLY A 98 -2.93 -0.93 13.85
N TRP A 99 -2.81 -1.16 12.53
CA TRP A 99 -2.80 -0.10 11.53
C TRP A 99 -4.08 -0.05 10.69
N ASP A 100 -4.75 1.10 10.69
CA ASP A 100 -5.90 1.34 9.83
C ASP A 100 -5.50 1.73 8.42
N MET A 101 -4.33 2.37 8.27
CA MET A 101 -3.89 2.96 7.02
C MET A 101 -2.38 3.15 7.00
N VAL A 102 -1.79 2.94 5.82
CA VAL A 102 -0.39 3.31 5.52
C VAL A 102 -0.39 4.31 4.36
N ILE A 103 0.18 5.48 4.58
CA ILE A 103 0.32 6.55 3.58
C ILE A 103 1.79 6.66 3.23
N PHE A 104 2.12 6.40 1.98
CA PHE A 104 3.47 6.62 1.44
C PHE A 104 3.52 7.94 0.69
N GLU A 105 4.57 8.72 0.94
CA GLU A 105 4.84 10.00 0.30
C GLU A 105 6.32 10.17 -0.05
N GLY A 106 6.57 10.86 -1.16
CA GLY A 106 7.91 11.06 -1.68
C GLY A 106 8.44 9.85 -2.45
N ARG A 107 9.73 9.86 -2.77
CA ARG A 107 10.44 8.79 -3.48
C ARG A 107 11.69 8.40 -2.71
N SER A 108 11.94 7.10 -2.59
CA SER A 108 13.21 6.58 -2.09
C SER A 108 14.29 6.62 -3.17
N PRO A 109 15.56 6.93 -2.84
CA PRO A 109 16.66 6.91 -3.81
C PRO A 109 17.03 5.50 -4.28
N LYS A 110 16.57 4.46 -3.59
CA LYS A 110 16.77 3.05 -3.91
C LYS A 110 15.54 2.23 -3.56
N PRO A 111 15.37 1.02 -4.12
CA PRO A 111 14.27 0.15 -3.75
C PRO A 111 14.24 -0.14 -2.25
N VAL A 112 13.06 -0.01 -1.63
CA VAL A 112 12.83 -0.30 -0.21
C VAL A 112 11.54 -1.08 -0.04
N TYR A 113 11.43 -1.80 1.07
CA TYR A 113 10.15 -2.35 1.52
C TYR A 113 9.83 -1.89 2.94
N LEU A 114 8.58 -1.71 3.25
CA LEU A 114 8.11 -1.44 4.60
C LEU A 114 7.86 -2.77 5.30
N TYR A 115 8.60 -3.02 6.38
CA TYR A 115 8.36 -4.11 7.29
C TYR A 115 7.50 -3.64 8.45
N ILE A 116 6.42 -4.37 8.74
CA ILE A 116 5.54 -4.11 9.88
C ILE A 116 5.45 -5.37 10.70
N GLN A 117 5.69 -5.23 12.00
CA GLN A 117 5.43 -6.25 13.01
C GLN A 117 4.84 -5.54 14.23
N ASP A 118 3.55 -5.76 14.46
CA ASP A 118 2.77 -5.06 15.47
C ASP A 118 2.95 -3.54 15.37
N ASP A 119 3.37 -2.87 16.43
CA ASP A 119 3.59 -1.42 16.50
C ASP A 119 4.93 -0.96 15.88
N VAL A 120 5.78 -1.90 15.45
CA VAL A 120 7.05 -1.60 14.78
C VAL A 120 6.83 -1.50 13.27
N ALA A 121 7.28 -0.40 12.69
CA ALA A 121 7.26 -0.19 11.24
C ALA A 121 8.57 0.45 10.78
N GLU A 122 9.30 -0.22 9.89
CA GLU A 122 10.61 0.22 9.41
C GLU A 122 10.81 -0.01 7.92
N LEU A 123 11.53 0.90 7.26
CA LEU A 123 11.96 0.75 5.87
C LEU A 123 13.26 -0.05 5.80
N ARG A 124 13.25 -1.09 4.96
CA ARG A 124 14.40 -1.97 4.72
C ARG A 124 14.79 -1.96 3.25
N ASP A 125 16.04 -2.26 2.94
CA ASP A 125 16.56 -2.34 1.57
C ASP A 125 15.88 -3.48 0.80
N ALA A 126 15.37 -3.16 -0.40
CA ALA A 126 14.75 -4.09 -1.33
C ALA A 126 15.53 -4.23 -2.66
N SER A 127 16.79 -3.74 -2.73
CA SER A 127 17.57 -3.76 -3.97
C SER A 127 17.74 -5.17 -4.55
N HIS A 128 17.82 -6.17 -3.68
CA HIS A 128 17.94 -7.59 -4.07
C HIS A 128 16.62 -8.20 -4.60
N LEU A 129 15.50 -7.52 -4.42
CA LEU A 129 14.16 -7.93 -4.86
C LEU A 129 13.76 -7.25 -6.18
N TRP A 130 14.44 -6.16 -6.55
CA TRP A 130 14.14 -5.41 -7.77
C TRP A 130 14.42 -6.26 -9.00
N GLY A 131 13.53 -6.23 -9.98
CA GLY A 131 13.60 -7.06 -11.17
C GLY A 131 13.06 -8.49 -10.99
N GLN A 132 12.49 -8.81 -9.84
CA GLN A 132 11.98 -10.14 -9.55
C GLN A 132 10.45 -10.23 -9.76
N SER A 133 9.96 -11.47 -9.91
CA SER A 133 8.52 -11.71 -9.90
C SER A 133 7.94 -11.58 -8.49
N VAL A 134 6.65 -11.27 -8.40
CA VAL A 134 5.93 -11.19 -7.11
C VAL A 134 6.01 -12.49 -6.30
N TRP A 135 6.04 -13.64 -6.96
CA TRP A 135 6.21 -14.96 -6.32
C TRP A 135 7.60 -15.10 -5.68
N HIS A 136 8.64 -14.74 -6.44
CA HIS A 136 10.02 -14.79 -5.94
C HIS A 136 10.22 -13.81 -4.78
N THR A 137 9.68 -12.61 -4.89
CA THR A 137 9.72 -11.59 -3.83
C THR A 137 9.07 -12.10 -2.53
N GLU A 138 7.87 -12.68 -2.61
CA GLU A 138 7.18 -13.20 -1.42
C GLU A 138 7.95 -14.37 -0.80
N GLU A 139 8.42 -15.32 -1.62
CA GLU A 139 9.20 -16.47 -1.15
C GLU A 139 10.50 -16.04 -0.47
N THR A 140 11.22 -15.10 -1.09
CA THR A 140 12.49 -14.58 -0.56
C THR A 140 12.28 -13.88 0.77
N LEU A 141 11.28 -13.02 0.89
CA LEU A 141 10.98 -12.30 2.14
C LEU A 141 10.58 -13.27 3.26
N LYS A 142 9.74 -14.27 2.99
CA LYS A 142 9.37 -15.29 3.98
C LYS A 142 10.58 -16.07 4.49
N LYS A 143 11.51 -16.43 3.60
CA LYS A 143 12.77 -17.10 3.98
C LYS A 143 13.68 -16.19 4.80
N GLN A 144 13.85 -14.94 4.35
CA GLN A 144 14.71 -13.95 5.02
C GLN A 144 14.21 -13.61 6.42
N LEU A 145 12.89 -13.48 6.58
CA LEU A 145 12.25 -13.19 7.87
C LEU A 145 12.08 -14.43 8.75
N GLN A 146 12.33 -15.63 8.21
CA GLN A 146 12.14 -16.93 8.89
C GLN A 146 10.71 -17.11 9.41
N ASP A 147 9.73 -16.50 8.72
CA ASP A 147 8.32 -16.57 9.07
C ASP A 147 7.47 -16.88 7.84
N PRO A 148 6.96 -18.13 7.71
CA PRO A 148 6.12 -18.54 6.60
C PRO A 148 4.73 -17.88 6.60
N LEU A 149 4.32 -17.28 7.72
CA LEU A 149 3.03 -16.60 7.87
C LEU A 149 3.10 -15.14 7.42
N THR A 150 4.29 -14.59 7.22
CA THR A 150 4.47 -13.23 6.68
C THR A 150 3.60 -13.02 5.44
N ARG A 151 2.88 -11.90 5.40
CA ARG A 151 2.08 -11.49 4.25
C ARG A 151 2.79 -10.38 3.49
N VAL A 152 2.90 -10.55 2.19
CA VAL A 152 3.61 -9.62 1.32
C VAL A 152 2.63 -8.96 0.35
N SER A 153 2.79 -7.66 0.16
CA SER A 153 2.13 -6.89 -0.89
C SER A 153 3.21 -6.19 -1.72
N SER A 154 3.33 -6.54 -2.98
CA SER A 154 4.44 -6.12 -3.84
C SER A 154 3.99 -5.81 -5.26
N ILE A 155 4.88 -5.18 -6.00
CA ILE A 155 4.82 -5.09 -7.47
C ILE A 155 5.81 -6.08 -8.08
N GLY A 156 5.63 -6.35 -9.37
CA GLY A 156 6.64 -7.02 -10.19
C GLY A 156 7.12 -6.10 -11.29
N LEU A 157 7.78 -6.67 -12.31
CA LEU A 157 8.38 -5.98 -13.44
C LEU A 157 7.47 -4.95 -14.11
N ALA A 158 6.15 -5.19 -14.16
CA ALA A 158 5.22 -4.23 -14.76
C ALA A 158 5.15 -2.92 -13.97
N GLY A 159 5.11 -2.99 -12.63
CA GLY A 159 5.15 -1.81 -11.77
C GLY A 159 6.49 -1.09 -11.85
N GLU A 160 7.59 -1.83 -11.74
CA GLU A 160 8.97 -1.32 -11.82
C GLU A 160 9.25 -0.60 -13.15
N ASN A 161 8.66 -1.07 -14.25
CA ASN A 161 8.78 -0.45 -15.58
C ASN A 161 7.70 0.61 -15.87
N GLY A 162 6.93 1.04 -14.88
CA GLY A 162 5.95 2.12 -15.02
C GLY A 162 4.78 1.80 -15.96
N VAL A 163 4.42 0.53 -16.11
CA VAL A 163 3.26 0.14 -16.93
C VAL A 163 2.00 0.70 -16.31
N LEU A 164 1.29 1.60 -17.03
CA LEU A 164 0.22 2.45 -16.49
C LEU A 164 -1.01 1.69 -15.94
N TYR A 165 -1.10 0.39 -16.15
CA TYR A 165 -2.13 -0.49 -15.58
C TYR A 165 -1.55 -1.58 -14.67
N ALA A 166 -0.30 -1.43 -14.23
CA ALA A 166 0.34 -2.38 -13.32
C ALA A 166 -0.43 -2.53 -12.01
N ALA A 167 -0.48 -3.76 -11.52
CA ALA A 167 -1.17 -4.12 -10.28
C ALA A 167 -0.21 -4.18 -9.08
N VAL A 168 -0.77 -4.02 -7.89
CA VAL A 168 -0.15 -4.46 -6.65
C VAL A 168 -0.71 -5.85 -6.32
N VAL A 169 0.17 -6.81 -6.02
CA VAL A 169 -0.19 -8.21 -5.78
C VAL A 169 0.12 -8.58 -4.33
N ASN A 170 -0.78 -9.30 -3.70
CA ASN A 170 -0.57 -9.85 -2.35
C ASN A 170 -1.01 -11.31 -2.28
N ASP A 171 -0.51 -12.04 -1.28
CA ASP A 171 -0.85 -13.44 -1.06
C ASP A 171 -0.78 -14.25 -2.37
N LEU A 172 0.25 -14.05 -3.18
CA LEU A 172 0.59 -14.66 -4.49
C LEU A 172 -0.46 -14.46 -5.60
N HIS A 173 -1.75 -14.49 -5.29
CA HIS A 173 -2.84 -14.58 -6.27
C HIS A 173 -3.94 -13.53 -6.08
N ARG A 174 -3.75 -12.59 -5.17
CA ARG A 174 -4.67 -11.48 -4.94
C ARG A 174 -4.09 -10.21 -5.52
N ALA A 175 -4.90 -9.41 -6.17
CA ALA A 175 -4.41 -8.22 -6.83
C ALA A 175 -5.34 -7.03 -6.59
N ALA A 176 -4.73 -5.90 -6.25
CA ALA A 176 -5.28 -4.59 -6.51
C ALA A 176 -5.02 -4.30 -7.99
N GLY A 177 -5.89 -4.85 -8.86
CA GLY A 177 -5.58 -5.20 -10.24
C GLY A 177 -5.84 -4.12 -11.27
N ARG A 178 -6.68 -3.12 -10.97
CA ARG A 178 -7.05 -2.05 -11.92
C ARG A 178 -6.52 -0.70 -11.45
N SER A 179 -6.57 0.29 -12.35
CA SER A 179 -6.24 1.70 -12.09
C SER A 179 -4.75 2.03 -12.01
N GLY A 180 -3.84 1.09 -12.24
CA GLY A 180 -2.41 1.35 -12.36
C GLY A 180 -1.70 1.69 -11.04
N VAL A 181 -2.24 1.28 -9.91
CA VAL A 181 -1.64 1.56 -8.59
C VAL A 181 -0.23 0.98 -8.45
N GLY A 182 0.09 -0.10 -9.18
CA GLY A 182 1.42 -0.69 -9.21
C GLY A 182 2.49 0.19 -9.87
N ALA A 183 2.11 1.00 -10.87
CA ALA A 183 3.04 1.95 -11.50
C ALA A 183 3.39 3.13 -10.58
N VAL A 184 2.47 3.53 -9.70
CA VAL A 184 2.73 4.59 -8.70
C VAL A 184 3.63 4.07 -7.57
N MET A 185 3.62 2.77 -7.30
CA MET A 185 4.46 2.14 -6.30
C MET A 185 5.91 1.95 -6.80
N GLY A 186 6.11 1.80 -8.12
CA GLY A 186 7.38 1.52 -8.82
C GLY A 186 8.29 2.74 -9.10
#